data_9e941ac2b455dcf9794e62dab61197f6
#
_entry.id   9e941ac2b455dcf9794e62dab61197f6
#
_cell.length_a   1.000
_cell.length_b   1.000
_cell.length_c   1.000
_cell.angle_alpha   90.00
_cell.angle_beta   90.00
_cell.angle_gamma   90.00
#
_symmetry.space_group_name_H-M   'P 1'
#
loop_
_entity.id
_entity.type
_entity.pdbx_description
1 polymer ?
#
loop_
_entity_poly.entity_id
_entity_poly.type
_entity_poly.pdbx_seq_one_letter_code
_entity_poly.pdbx_strand_id
1 'polypeptide(L)'
;MIRKYPSQDLEPLMSLWLESTTLAHPFIRAAYWQESAALVRDVYLPQSQTWVYEEQGRLAGFISVLEKRFIGALFVQQGDWGQGVGSALISHVQQRFSLLSLEAYQRNERACAFYRKRGFVVVDENFNQETQATMLIMQWANPFISQH
;
A
#
# COMPACT_ATOMS: atom_id res chain seq x y z
N MET A 1 0.35 -16.93 2.70
CA MET A 1 0.41 -17.29 1.28
C MET A 1 -0.18 -16.18 0.42
N ILE A 2 0.57 -15.77 -0.57
CA ILE A 2 0.16 -14.67 -1.45
C ILE A 2 -0.59 -15.23 -2.66
N ARG A 3 -1.73 -14.63 -2.99
CA ARG A 3 -2.51 -14.98 -4.18
C ARG A 3 -3.15 -13.75 -4.78
N LYS A 4 -3.56 -13.84 -6.04
CA LYS A 4 -4.30 -12.74 -6.66
C LYS A 4 -5.63 -12.52 -5.95
N TYR A 5 -6.02 -11.27 -5.87
CA TYR A 5 -7.26 -10.86 -5.23
C TYR A 5 -8.47 -11.26 -6.12
N PRO A 6 -9.40 -12.08 -5.63
CA PRO A 6 -10.65 -12.32 -6.31
C PRO A 6 -11.74 -11.37 -5.77
N SER A 7 -12.73 -11.05 -6.62
CA SER A 7 -13.78 -10.10 -6.26
C SER A 7 -14.59 -10.53 -5.03
N GLN A 8 -14.64 -11.81 -4.73
CA GLN A 8 -15.35 -12.32 -3.54
C GLN A 8 -14.68 -11.88 -2.22
N ASP A 9 -13.45 -11.38 -2.28
CA ASP A 9 -12.75 -10.86 -1.10
C ASP A 9 -12.98 -9.36 -0.90
N LEU A 10 -13.88 -8.74 -1.65
CA LEU A 10 -14.08 -7.29 -1.60
C LEU A 10 -14.39 -6.78 -0.20
N GLU A 11 -15.35 -7.40 0.49
CA GLU A 11 -15.74 -6.91 1.81
C GLU A 11 -14.61 -7.02 2.85
N PRO A 12 -13.94 -8.18 2.98
CA PRO A 12 -12.82 -8.26 3.91
C PRO A 12 -11.66 -7.34 3.52
N LEU A 13 -11.40 -7.14 2.22
CA LEU A 13 -10.34 -6.25 1.80
C LEU A 13 -10.67 -4.80 2.15
N MET A 14 -11.89 -4.36 1.90
CA MET A 14 -12.31 -2.99 2.22
C MET A 14 -12.29 -2.73 3.72
N SER A 15 -12.70 -3.73 4.53
CA SER A 15 -12.61 -3.62 5.99
C SER A 15 -11.15 -3.47 6.45
N LEU A 16 -10.26 -4.28 5.88
CA LEU A 16 -8.84 -4.21 6.19
C LEU A 16 -8.27 -2.84 5.79
N TRP A 17 -8.63 -2.35 4.60
CA TRP A 17 -8.18 -1.05 4.12
C TRP A 17 -8.60 0.07 5.06
N LEU A 18 -9.89 0.15 5.39
CA LEU A 18 -10.42 1.24 6.22
C LEU A 18 -9.81 1.25 7.62
N GLU A 19 -9.77 0.09 8.24
CA GLU A 19 -9.21 -0.05 9.59
C GLU A 19 -7.73 0.29 9.61
N SER A 20 -6.98 -0.24 8.63
CA SER A 20 -5.53 -0.06 8.60
C SER A 20 -5.12 1.36 8.24
N THR A 21 -5.79 1.99 7.28
CA THR A 21 -5.44 3.36 6.89
C THR A 21 -5.79 4.34 8.00
N THR A 22 -6.89 4.12 8.70
CA THR A 22 -7.28 4.95 9.84
C THR A 22 -6.24 4.85 10.96
N LEU A 23 -5.83 3.64 11.26
CA LEU A 23 -4.84 3.38 12.31
C LEU A 23 -3.46 3.95 11.99
N ALA A 24 -3.06 3.84 10.71
CA ALA A 24 -1.75 4.30 10.27
C ALA A 24 -1.62 5.83 10.24
N HIS A 25 -2.75 6.54 10.20
CA HIS A 25 -2.76 8.00 10.01
C HIS A 25 -3.58 8.70 11.09
N PRO A 26 -3.15 8.66 12.36
CA PRO A 26 -3.93 9.28 13.46
C PRO A 26 -4.02 10.80 13.33
N PHE A 27 -3.18 11.42 12.52
CA PHE A 27 -3.19 12.86 12.24
C PHE A 27 -4.22 13.27 11.20
N ILE A 28 -4.98 12.30 10.63
CA ILE A 28 -6.04 12.55 9.64
C ILE A 28 -7.36 12.08 10.25
N ARG A 29 -8.43 12.87 10.05
CA ARG A 29 -9.75 12.52 10.56
C ARG A 29 -10.20 11.18 9.97
N ALA A 30 -10.74 10.30 10.82
CA ALA A 30 -11.27 9.02 10.37
C ALA A 30 -12.35 9.20 9.28
N ALA A 31 -13.14 10.26 9.37
CA ALA A 31 -14.19 10.55 8.38
C ALA A 31 -13.62 10.70 6.97
N TYR A 32 -12.42 11.23 6.81
CA TYR A 32 -11.77 11.36 5.50
C TYR A 32 -11.66 10.00 4.82
N TRP A 33 -11.22 9.00 5.57
CA TRP A 33 -11.08 7.64 5.02
C TRP A 33 -12.43 7.00 4.74
N GLN A 34 -13.40 7.21 5.61
CA GLN A 34 -14.76 6.70 5.40
C GLN A 34 -15.38 7.28 4.13
N GLU A 35 -15.17 8.58 3.90
CA GLU A 35 -15.65 9.26 2.71
C GLU A 35 -14.94 8.81 1.44
N SER A 36 -13.68 8.36 1.57
CA SER A 36 -12.87 7.91 0.44
C SER A 36 -13.16 6.46 0.04
N ALA A 37 -13.87 5.70 0.88
CA ALA A 37 -14.06 4.26 0.67
C ALA A 37 -14.71 3.92 -0.66
N ALA A 38 -15.72 4.69 -1.08
CA ALA A 38 -16.43 4.43 -2.34
C ALA A 38 -15.48 4.60 -3.54
N LEU A 39 -14.61 5.60 -3.49
CA LEU A 39 -13.63 5.84 -4.57
C LEU A 39 -12.64 4.68 -4.66
N VAL A 40 -12.15 4.20 -3.52
CA VAL A 40 -11.23 3.06 -3.49
C VAL A 40 -11.92 1.82 -4.05
N ARG A 41 -13.12 1.52 -3.58
CA ARG A 41 -13.86 0.32 -3.98
C ARG A 41 -14.25 0.33 -5.45
N ASP A 42 -14.74 1.47 -5.93
CA ASP A 42 -15.39 1.55 -7.25
C ASP A 42 -14.46 2.00 -8.38
N VAL A 43 -13.38 2.70 -8.06
CA VAL A 43 -12.47 3.26 -9.08
C VAL A 43 -11.07 2.65 -8.96
N TYR A 44 -10.40 2.82 -7.83
CA TYR A 44 -9.01 2.43 -7.73
C TYR A 44 -8.80 0.91 -7.72
N LEU A 45 -9.59 0.19 -6.92
CA LEU A 45 -9.44 -1.26 -6.81
C LEU A 45 -9.70 -1.97 -8.14
N PRO A 46 -10.77 -1.64 -8.90
CA PRO A 46 -10.99 -2.27 -10.21
C PRO A 46 -9.88 -2.00 -11.22
N GLN A 47 -9.18 -0.88 -11.11
CA GLN A 47 -8.10 -0.51 -12.03
C GLN A 47 -6.74 -1.04 -11.58
N SER A 48 -6.66 -1.67 -10.42
CA SER A 48 -5.42 -2.15 -9.84
C SER A 48 -5.20 -3.62 -10.10
N GLN A 49 -3.92 -4.02 -10.08
CA GLN A 49 -3.57 -5.43 -9.86
C GLN A 49 -3.36 -5.56 -8.36
N THR A 50 -4.10 -6.46 -7.72
CA THR A 50 -4.08 -6.62 -6.27
C THR A 50 -3.74 -8.04 -5.89
N TRP A 51 -2.86 -8.19 -4.91
CA TRP A 51 -2.52 -9.47 -4.30
C TRP A 51 -2.84 -9.40 -2.82
N VAL A 52 -3.31 -10.53 -2.30
CA VAL A 52 -3.65 -10.65 -0.88
C VAL A 52 -2.73 -11.67 -0.23
N TYR A 53 -2.45 -11.47 1.04
CA TYR A 53 -1.75 -12.44 1.87
C TYR A 53 -2.80 -13.13 2.73
N GLU A 54 -3.01 -14.40 2.48
CA GLU A 54 -3.99 -15.18 3.23
C GLU A 54 -3.28 -16.04 4.28
N GLU A 55 -3.80 -16.01 5.48
CA GLU A 55 -3.29 -16.78 6.60
C GLU A 55 -4.44 -17.48 7.28
N GLN A 56 -4.48 -18.80 7.23
CA GLN A 56 -5.53 -19.59 7.88
C GLN A 56 -6.94 -19.16 7.49
N GLY A 57 -7.16 -18.90 6.21
CA GLY A 57 -8.48 -18.57 5.68
C GLY A 57 -8.90 -17.12 5.86
N ARG A 58 -8.02 -16.24 6.38
CA ARG A 58 -8.34 -14.83 6.54
C ARG A 58 -7.29 -13.96 5.85
N LEU A 59 -7.67 -12.73 5.55
CA LEU A 59 -6.74 -11.78 4.94
C LEU A 59 -5.84 -11.16 6.03
N ALA A 60 -4.53 -11.37 5.90
CA ALA A 60 -3.55 -10.74 6.78
C ALA A 60 -3.04 -9.43 6.20
N GLY A 61 -3.12 -9.24 4.89
CA GLY A 61 -2.67 -8.02 4.23
C GLY A 61 -2.98 -8.04 2.74
N PHE A 62 -2.74 -6.90 2.08
CA PHE A 62 -2.86 -6.82 0.63
C PHE A 62 -1.97 -5.72 0.08
N ILE A 63 -1.68 -5.81 -1.22
CA ILE A 63 -0.97 -4.77 -1.97
C ILE A 63 -1.67 -4.57 -3.31
N SER A 64 -1.83 -3.31 -3.72
CA SER A 64 -2.43 -2.94 -5.00
C SER A 64 -1.47 -2.09 -5.81
N VAL A 65 -1.32 -2.43 -7.09
CA VAL A 65 -0.45 -1.70 -8.03
C VAL A 65 -1.30 -1.20 -9.20
N LEU A 66 -1.20 0.11 -9.44
CA LEU A 66 -1.88 0.81 -10.54
C LEU A 66 -0.89 1.06 -11.66
N GLU A 67 -1.35 0.93 -12.91
CA GLU A 67 -0.56 1.25 -14.10
C GLU A 67 0.79 0.53 -14.16
N LYS A 68 0.87 -0.63 -13.50
CA LYS A 68 2.09 -1.46 -13.44
C LYS A 68 3.29 -0.76 -12.82
N ARG A 69 3.07 0.32 -12.07
CA ARG A 69 4.18 1.09 -11.52
C ARG A 69 3.89 1.82 -10.20
N PHE A 70 2.63 2.05 -9.85
CA PHE A 70 2.29 2.82 -8.66
C PHE A 70 1.63 1.94 -7.60
N ILE A 71 2.26 1.87 -6.43
CA ILE A 71 1.67 1.15 -5.29
C ILE A 71 0.65 2.08 -4.65
N GLY A 72 -0.62 1.80 -4.90
CA GLY A 72 -1.71 2.59 -4.35
C GLY A 72 -2.08 2.23 -2.93
N ALA A 73 -1.77 1.01 -2.50
CA ALA A 73 -2.08 0.54 -1.16
C ALA A 73 -1.17 -0.63 -0.78
N LEU A 74 -0.72 -0.63 0.47
CA LEU A 74 -0.08 -1.78 1.11
C LEU A 74 -0.45 -1.72 2.59
N PHE A 75 -1.25 -2.66 3.02
CA PHE A 75 -1.72 -2.70 4.41
C PHE A 75 -1.66 -4.10 4.97
N VAL A 76 -1.34 -4.19 6.26
CA VAL A 76 -1.24 -5.45 7.00
C VAL A 76 -2.12 -5.31 8.24
N GLN A 77 -2.89 -6.37 8.53
CA GLN A 77 -3.71 -6.44 9.73
C GLN A 77 -2.84 -6.19 10.96
N GLN A 78 -3.33 -5.39 11.90
CA GLN A 78 -2.54 -4.99 13.07
C GLN A 78 -1.98 -6.20 13.83
N GLY A 79 -2.79 -7.23 14.02
CA GLY A 79 -2.36 -8.43 14.73
C GLY A 79 -1.27 -9.23 14.04
N ASP A 80 -1.01 -8.95 12.77
CA ASP A 80 0.00 -9.64 11.96
C ASP A 80 1.26 -8.79 11.73
N TRP A 81 1.35 -7.62 12.36
CA TRP A 81 2.55 -6.78 12.26
C TRP A 81 3.76 -7.51 12.84
N GLY A 82 4.92 -7.30 12.21
CA GLY A 82 6.16 -7.89 12.67
C GLY A 82 6.37 -9.32 12.25
N GLN A 83 5.49 -9.89 11.43
CA GLN A 83 5.57 -11.28 10.99
C GLN A 83 5.98 -11.43 9.53
N GLY A 84 6.40 -10.34 8.90
CA GLY A 84 6.93 -10.40 7.53
C GLY A 84 5.88 -10.35 6.43
N VAL A 85 4.61 -10.10 6.74
CA VAL A 85 3.55 -10.05 5.72
C VAL A 85 3.79 -8.90 4.74
N GLY A 86 4.06 -7.69 5.26
CA GLY A 86 4.35 -6.53 4.43
C GLY A 86 5.58 -6.74 3.56
N SER A 87 6.64 -7.31 4.13
CA SER A 87 7.87 -7.63 3.39
C SER A 87 7.62 -8.62 2.26
N ALA A 88 6.80 -9.64 2.52
CA ALA A 88 6.47 -10.62 1.49
C ALA A 88 5.68 -10.00 0.35
N LEU A 89 4.72 -9.13 0.67
CA LEU A 89 3.90 -8.44 -0.34
C LEU A 89 4.73 -7.50 -1.19
N ILE A 90 5.59 -6.68 -0.58
CA ILE A 90 6.42 -5.75 -1.35
C ILE A 90 7.43 -6.51 -2.23
N SER A 91 8.03 -7.57 -1.71
CA SER A 91 8.96 -8.40 -2.50
C SER A 91 8.25 -9.04 -3.69
N HIS A 92 7.00 -9.45 -3.50
CA HIS A 92 6.20 -10.06 -4.57
C HIS A 92 6.07 -9.13 -5.77
N VAL A 93 5.76 -7.84 -5.53
CA VAL A 93 5.63 -6.88 -6.63
C VAL A 93 6.98 -6.40 -7.14
N GLN A 94 8.00 -6.34 -6.29
CA GLN A 94 9.35 -6.00 -6.76
C GLN A 94 9.92 -7.03 -7.73
N GLN A 95 9.45 -8.27 -7.67
CA GLN A 95 9.85 -9.31 -8.62
C GLN A 95 9.10 -9.22 -9.94
N ARG A 96 7.99 -8.51 -9.99
CA ARG A 96 7.12 -8.43 -11.17
C ARG A 96 7.23 -7.13 -11.94
N PHE A 97 7.66 -6.06 -11.29
CA PHE A 97 7.71 -4.74 -11.90
C PHE A 97 9.13 -4.18 -11.81
N SER A 98 9.56 -3.50 -12.86
CA SER A 98 10.92 -2.94 -12.93
C SER A 98 11.04 -1.60 -12.22
N LEU A 99 9.94 -0.88 -12.08
CA LEU A 99 9.89 0.43 -11.45
C LEU A 99 8.64 0.51 -10.60
N LEU A 100 8.78 0.94 -9.36
CA LEU A 100 7.65 1.14 -8.47
C LEU A 100 7.77 2.51 -7.80
N SER A 101 6.65 3.21 -7.71
CA SER A 101 6.57 4.47 -6.97
C SER A 101 5.40 4.40 -6.00
N LEU A 102 5.43 5.25 -5.01
CA LEU A 102 4.36 5.35 -4.02
C LEU A 102 4.36 6.73 -3.40
N GLU A 103 3.26 7.05 -2.72
CA GLU A 103 3.17 8.24 -1.89
C GLU A 103 2.93 7.80 -0.46
N ALA A 104 3.68 8.36 0.47
CA ALA A 104 3.52 8.07 1.89
C ALA A 104 3.51 9.38 2.67
N TYR A 105 2.62 9.49 3.65
CA TYR A 105 2.62 10.66 4.51
C TYR A 105 3.90 10.72 5.31
N GLN A 106 4.55 11.88 5.31
CA GLN A 106 5.80 12.09 6.04
C GLN A 106 5.65 11.73 7.53
N ARG A 107 4.48 12.01 8.09
CA ARG A 107 4.19 11.73 9.49
C ARG A 107 3.96 10.25 9.79
N ASN A 108 3.79 9.42 8.77
CA ASN A 108 3.75 7.98 8.93
C ASN A 108 5.19 7.45 8.88
N GLU A 109 5.94 7.69 9.95
CA GLU A 109 7.37 7.37 10.00
C GLU A 109 7.64 5.88 9.86
N ARG A 110 6.73 5.05 10.37
CA ARG A 110 6.85 3.60 10.28
C ARG A 110 6.82 3.12 8.83
N ALA A 111 5.88 3.62 8.04
CA ALA A 111 5.78 3.27 6.63
C ALA A 111 7.01 3.77 5.86
N CYS A 112 7.41 5.01 6.12
CA CYS A 112 8.58 5.59 5.43
C CYS A 112 9.84 4.77 5.72
N ALA A 113 10.06 4.37 6.97
CA ALA A 113 11.21 3.55 7.34
C ALA A 113 11.14 2.18 6.68
N PHE A 114 9.94 1.58 6.63
CA PHE A 114 9.73 0.29 5.98
C PHE A 114 10.13 0.35 4.50
N TYR A 115 9.66 1.37 3.77
CA TYR A 115 9.96 1.48 2.34
C TYR A 115 11.43 1.77 2.09
N ARG A 116 12.07 2.60 2.92
CA ARG A 116 13.51 2.86 2.79
C ARG A 116 14.32 1.57 2.92
N LYS A 117 13.94 0.70 3.84
CA LYS A 117 14.62 -0.60 4.01
C LYS A 117 14.45 -1.50 2.79
N ARG A 118 13.41 -1.29 2.01
CA ARG A 118 13.15 -2.07 0.79
C ARG A 118 13.74 -1.43 -0.46
N GLY A 119 14.55 -0.38 -0.30
CA GLY A 119 15.26 0.23 -1.41
C GLY A 119 14.55 1.42 -2.03
N PHE A 120 13.44 1.86 -1.48
CA PHE A 120 12.76 3.07 -1.96
C PHE A 120 13.47 4.31 -1.46
N VAL A 121 13.59 5.31 -2.33
CA VAL A 121 14.20 6.60 -2.00
C VAL A 121 13.20 7.71 -2.25
N VAL A 122 13.28 8.77 -1.45
CA VAL A 122 12.44 9.94 -1.62
C VAL A 122 12.94 10.73 -2.82
N VAL A 123 12.07 10.97 -3.79
CA VAL A 123 12.41 11.72 -5.00
C VAL A 123 11.69 13.05 -5.07
N ASP A 124 10.63 13.25 -4.31
CA ASP A 124 9.89 14.49 -4.28
C ASP A 124 9.01 14.53 -3.04
N GLU A 125 8.40 15.69 -2.79
CA GLU A 125 7.38 15.83 -1.76
C GLU A 125 6.33 16.82 -2.21
N ASN A 126 5.10 16.67 -1.71
CA ASN A 126 4.06 17.63 -1.95
C ASN A 126 3.16 17.75 -0.72
N PHE A 127 2.42 18.84 -0.65
CA PHE A 127 1.50 19.08 0.44
C PHE A 127 0.08 18.73 -0.01
N ASN A 128 -0.57 17.83 0.72
CA ASN A 128 -1.95 17.42 0.42
C ASN A 128 -2.91 18.40 1.09
N GLN A 129 -3.63 19.18 0.30
CA GLN A 129 -4.55 20.20 0.81
C GLN A 129 -5.73 19.58 1.55
N GLU A 130 -6.20 18.43 1.12
CA GLU A 130 -7.36 17.79 1.76
C GLU A 130 -7.05 17.28 3.16
N THR A 131 -5.86 16.75 3.37
CA THR A 131 -5.46 16.18 4.65
C THR A 131 -4.55 17.10 5.47
N GLN A 132 -4.12 18.22 4.87
CA GLN A 132 -3.22 19.19 5.51
C GLN A 132 -1.93 18.54 6.01
N ALA A 133 -1.35 17.69 5.19
CA ALA A 133 -0.15 16.94 5.56
C ALA A 133 0.77 16.78 4.35
N THR A 134 2.07 16.73 4.64
CA THR A 134 3.09 16.52 3.60
C THR A 134 3.18 15.05 3.21
N MET A 135 3.22 14.81 1.91
CA MET A 135 3.42 13.48 1.35
C MET A 135 4.79 13.38 0.72
N LEU A 136 5.45 12.27 0.95
CA LEU A 136 6.72 11.94 0.30
C LEU A 136 6.45 11.03 -0.89
N ILE A 137 7.05 11.37 -2.03
CA ILE A 137 6.98 10.52 -3.22
C ILE A 137 8.27 9.70 -3.24
N MET A 138 8.11 8.38 -3.23
CA MET A 138 9.23 7.46 -3.15
C MET A 138 9.27 6.56 -4.38
N GLN A 139 10.47 6.18 -4.81
CA GLN A 139 10.67 5.32 -5.97
C GLN A 139 11.69 4.23 -5.69
N TRP A 140 11.45 3.11 -6.34
CA TRP A 140 12.38 1.99 -6.38
C TRP A 140 12.49 1.50 -7.83
N ALA A 141 13.71 1.21 -8.27
CA ALA A 141 13.95 0.61 -9.57
C ALA A 141 14.73 -0.68 -9.37
N ASN A 142 14.38 -1.70 -10.16
CA ASN A 142 15.06 -2.99 -10.09
C ASN A 142 16.53 -2.80 -10.52
N PRO A 143 17.51 -3.05 -9.63
CA PRO A 143 18.92 -2.79 -9.95
C PRO A 143 19.46 -3.68 -11.07
N PHE A 144 18.81 -4.82 -11.35
CA PHE A 144 19.25 -5.73 -12.40
C PHE A 144 18.70 -5.35 -13.77
N ILE A 145 17.69 -4.48 -13.85
CA ILE A 145 17.04 -4.07 -15.09
C ILE A 145 17.44 -2.66 -15.49
N SER A 146 17.69 -1.79 -14.51
CA SER A 146 17.91 -0.35 -14.72
C SER A 146 19.23 0.01 -15.39
N GLN A 147 20.08 -0.96 -15.69
CA GLN A 147 21.41 -0.72 -16.26
C GLN A 147 21.44 -0.75 -17.79
N HIS A 148 20.28 -0.85 -18.38
CA HIS A 148 20.17 -0.91 -19.85
C HIS A 148 19.40 0.31 -20.37
#